data_483aa095b1922e06d8809542eb56139e
#
_entry.id   483aa095b1922e06d8809542eb56139e
#
_cell.length_a   1.000
_cell.length_b   1.000
_cell.length_c   1.000
_cell.angle_alpha   90.00
_cell.angle_beta   90.00
_cell.angle_gamma   90.00
#
_symmetry.space_group_name_H-M   'P 1'
#
loop_
_entity.id
_entity.type
_entity.pdbx_description
1 polymer ?
#
loop_
_entity_poly.entity_id
_entity_poly.type
_entity_poly.pdbx_seq_one_letter_code
_entity_poly.pdbx_strand_id
1 'polypeptide(L)'
;MERNGERKPLVSVLVRARNDEALVGRTLAGVFAQKTDFPFEVVVCDDASTDRTREVAERFPVRFFERPAGEYRPGRTLNALVRDARGEIVVFNNSDAVPVGDDWLAELVRPLREEPDRPAFCFANQLPRADATALVRKDSERAFGDGRVQASWRFFFSLASSATRLALLLETPFDESIRYSEDVEWAWRNSRREHDPVRILYRPSARVEHSHNYTLRELAKRFRGEGAADRAIFGAAPSLARELASAARETLRDWVYLLPRPRDWLEIPSAPVRRLVQRVSHWRGARAAD
;
A
#
# COMPACT_ATOMS: atom_id res chain seq x y z
N MET A 1 41.88 15.55 -10.31
CA MET A 1 40.90 14.43 -10.25
C MET A 1 39.74 14.91 -9.40
N GLU A 2 38.76 15.52 -10.01
CA GLU A 2 37.55 15.95 -9.34
C GLU A 2 36.80 14.70 -8.90
N ARG A 3 36.47 14.58 -7.60
CA ARG A 3 35.58 13.55 -7.07
C ARG A 3 34.25 13.73 -7.76
N ASN A 4 33.81 12.68 -8.43
CA ASN A 4 32.49 12.57 -9.08
C ASN A 4 31.43 12.97 -8.04
N GLY A 5 30.92 14.21 -8.12
CA GLY A 5 29.90 14.72 -7.21
C GLY A 5 28.67 13.84 -7.40
N GLU A 6 28.31 13.09 -6.37
CA GLU A 6 27.07 12.32 -6.34
C GLU A 6 25.93 13.28 -6.66
N ARG A 7 25.32 13.12 -7.84
CA ARG A 7 24.15 13.93 -8.22
C ARG A 7 23.07 13.68 -7.18
N LYS A 8 22.56 14.75 -6.56
CA LYS A 8 21.46 14.67 -5.63
C LYS A 8 20.31 13.85 -6.28
N PRO A 9 19.78 12.81 -5.63
CA PRO A 9 18.69 12.04 -6.22
C PRO A 9 17.45 12.94 -6.41
N LEU A 10 16.73 12.76 -7.51
CA LEU A 10 15.40 13.36 -7.68
C LEU A 10 14.36 12.57 -6.89
N VAL A 11 14.52 11.26 -6.82
CA VAL A 11 13.56 10.34 -6.19
C VAL A 11 14.23 9.57 -5.07
N SER A 12 13.58 9.47 -3.91
CA SER A 12 13.90 8.51 -2.85
C SER A 12 12.85 7.40 -2.83
N VAL A 13 13.27 6.17 -3.15
CA VAL A 13 12.43 4.97 -3.02
C VAL A 13 12.60 4.43 -1.61
N LEU A 14 11.54 4.52 -0.80
CA LEU A 14 11.51 4.10 0.60
C LEU A 14 10.86 2.73 0.71
N VAL A 15 11.65 1.71 1.02
CA VAL A 15 11.19 0.32 1.13
C VAL A 15 11.04 -0.06 2.59
N ARG A 16 9.81 -0.37 3.02
CA ARG A 16 9.56 -0.93 4.36
C ARG A 16 9.55 -2.44 4.28
N ALA A 17 10.33 -3.07 5.16
CA ALA A 17 10.49 -4.52 5.19
C ALA A 17 10.29 -5.09 6.60
N ARG A 18 9.66 -6.24 6.70
CA ARG A 18 9.60 -7.05 7.92
C ARG A 18 9.31 -8.50 7.59
N ASN A 19 10.24 -9.39 7.90
CA ASN A 19 10.13 -10.83 7.69
C ASN A 19 9.70 -11.19 6.26
N ASP A 20 10.48 -10.72 5.30
CA ASP A 20 10.14 -10.75 3.86
C ASP A 20 11.30 -11.30 3.02
N GLU A 21 12.12 -12.20 3.59
CA GLU A 21 13.30 -12.78 2.93
C GLU A 21 13.00 -13.37 1.55
N ALA A 22 11.77 -13.86 1.35
CA ALA A 22 11.35 -14.48 0.10
C ALA A 22 11.15 -13.48 -1.05
N LEU A 23 10.80 -12.21 -0.75
CA LEU A 23 10.37 -11.24 -1.76
C LEU A 23 11.22 -9.98 -1.83
N VAL A 24 11.83 -9.55 -0.74
CA VAL A 24 12.62 -8.30 -0.70
C VAL A 24 13.70 -8.25 -1.78
N GLY A 25 14.37 -9.38 -2.07
CA GLY A 25 15.38 -9.47 -3.13
C GLY A 25 14.78 -9.27 -4.53
N ARG A 26 13.61 -9.84 -4.82
CA ARG A 26 12.88 -9.63 -6.08
C ARG A 26 12.42 -8.17 -6.22
N THR A 27 11.93 -7.60 -5.15
CA THR A 27 11.48 -6.21 -5.11
C THR A 27 12.63 -5.25 -5.39
N LEU A 28 13.75 -5.40 -4.69
CA LEU A 28 14.93 -4.56 -4.90
C LEU A 28 15.53 -4.74 -6.30
N ALA A 29 15.63 -5.98 -6.80
CA ALA A 29 16.06 -6.23 -8.18
C ALA A 29 15.14 -5.52 -9.18
N GLY A 30 13.81 -5.57 -8.99
CA GLY A 30 12.84 -4.84 -9.81
C GLY A 30 13.00 -3.32 -9.74
N VAL A 31 13.28 -2.76 -8.55
CA VAL A 31 13.53 -1.33 -8.37
C VAL A 31 14.82 -0.89 -9.08
N PHE A 32 15.92 -1.64 -8.92
CA PHE A 32 17.20 -1.31 -9.58
C PHE A 32 17.22 -1.57 -11.09
N ALA A 33 16.28 -2.35 -11.62
CA ALA A 33 16.11 -2.58 -13.05
C ALA A 33 15.34 -1.44 -13.76
N GLN A 34 14.84 -0.45 -13.02
CA GLN A 34 14.05 0.64 -13.61
C GLN A 34 14.90 1.54 -14.51
N LYS A 35 14.36 1.86 -15.69
CA LYS A 35 14.95 2.82 -16.63
C LYS A 35 14.37 4.20 -16.36
N THR A 36 15.22 5.13 -15.93
CA THR A 36 14.82 6.50 -15.62
C THR A 36 15.78 7.51 -16.26
N ASP A 37 15.27 8.68 -16.61
CA ASP A 37 16.05 9.84 -17.04
C ASP A 37 16.51 10.71 -15.85
N PHE A 38 16.28 10.23 -14.63
CA PHE A 38 16.60 10.92 -13.37
C PHE A 38 17.32 9.98 -12.39
N PRO A 39 18.19 10.53 -11.52
CA PRO A 39 18.82 9.75 -10.46
C PRO A 39 17.83 9.45 -9.33
N PHE A 40 17.96 8.27 -8.73
CA PHE A 40 17.20 7.88 -7.53
C PHE A 40 18.10 7.19 -6.51
N GLU A 41 17.68 7.25 -5.25
CA GLU A 41 18.24 6.44 -4.15
C GLU A 41 17.21 5.41 -3.69
N VAL A 42 17.68 4.34 -3.06
CA VAL A 42 16.82 3.35 -2.39
C VAL A 42 17.19 3.30 -0.91
N VAL A 43 16.18 3.49 -0.05
CA VAL A 43 16.31 3.44 1.41
C VAL A 43 15.47 2.30 1.93
N VAL A 44 16.09 1.37 2.65
CA VAL A 44 15.39 0.24 3.28
C VAL A 44 15.23 0.50 4.77
N CYS A 45 14.01 0.45 5.25
CA CYS A 45 13.68 0.40 6.69
C CYS A 45 13.29 -1.02 7.06
N ASP A 46 14.19 -1.72 7.72
CA ASP A 46 13.91 -3.04 8.29
C ASP A 46 13.30 -2.89 9.70
N ASP A 47 12.05 -3.32 9.86
CA ASP A 47 11.34 -3.25 11.14
C ASP A 47 11.63 -4.48 12.01
N ALA A 48 12.89 -4.65 12.38
CA ALA A 48 13.39 -5.73 13.23
C ALA A 48 12.97 -7.13 12.73
N SER A 49 13.31 -7.44 11.48
CA SER A 49 13.13 -8.78 10.92
C SER A 49 13.92 -9.82 11.70
N THR A 50 13.35 -11.01 11.83
CA THR A 50 13.94 -12.17 12.51
C THR A 50 14.36 -13.25 11.53
N ASP A 51 14.08 -13.07 10.23
CA ASP A 51 14.53 -13.90 9.10
C ASP A 51 15.72 -13.22 8.40
N ARG A 52 16.05 -13.66 7.18
CA ARG A 52 17.17 -13.12 6.40
C ARG A 52 16.82 -11.89 5.56
N THR A 53 15.72 -11.20 5.84
CA THR A 53 15.30 -10.00 5.08
C THR A 53 16.43 -8.99 4.96
N ARG A 54 17.08 -8.63 6.08
CA ARG A 54 18.18 -7.66 6.09
C ARG A 54 19.37 -8.15 5.29
N GLU A 55 19.81 -9.38 5.50
CA GLU A 55 20.92 -9.98 4.76
C GLU A 55 20.71 -9.97 3.25
N VAL A 56 19.47 -10.25 2.81
CA VAL A 56 19.13 -10.22 1.38
C VAL A 56 19.16 -8.78 0.85
N ALA A 57 18.67 -7.81 1.60
CA ALA A 57 18.66 -6.40 1.19
C ALA A 57 20.08 -5.80 1.12
N GLU A 58 21.02 -6.25 1.98
CA GLU A 58 22.42 -5.80 2.01
C GLU A 58 23.21 -6.19 0.72
N ARG A 59 22.66 -7.07 -0.11
CA ARG A 59 23.27 -7.43 -1.42
C ARG A 59 23.03 -6.36 -2.50
N PHE A 60 22.22 -5.36 -2.20
CA PHE A 60 21.89 -4.26 -3.12
C PHE A 60 22.50 -2.94 -2.64
N PRO A 61 22.74 -1.97 -3.53
CA PRO A 61 23.30 -0.67 -3.16
C PRO A 61 22.24 0.23 -2.49
N VAL A 62 21.70 -0.24 -1.37
CA VAL A 62 20.67 0.46 -0.59
C VAL A 62 21.30 1.19 0.59
N ARG A 63 20.64 2.25 1.03
CA ARG A 63 20.92 2.87 2.32
C ARG A 63 19.90 2.32 3.34
N PHE A 64 20.39 1.92 4.50
CA PHE A 64 19.51 1.48 5.60
C PHE A 64 19.10 2.67 6.45
N PHE A 65 17.82 2.69 6.82
CA PHE A 65 17.26 3.59 7.79
C PHE A 65 16.91 2.82 9.06
N GLU A 66 17.47 3.26 10.18
CA GLU A 66 17.17 2.65 11.47
C GLU A 66 15.90 3.28 12.06
N ARG A 67 14.88 2.45 12.24
CA ARG A 67 13.60 2.89 12.80
C ARG A 67 13.78 3.46 14.22
N PRO A 68 13.09 4.55 14.57
CA PRO A 68 13.09 5.06 15.94
C PRO A 68 12.68 3.98 16.94
N ALA A 69 13.41 3.89 18.07
CA ALA A 69 13.13 2.93 19.11
C ALA A 69 11.71 3.08 19.69
N GLY A 70 11.16 1.99 20.22
CA GLY A 70 9.84 1.94 20.84
C GLY A 70 8.81 1.13 20.03
N GLU A 71 7.54 1.26 20.44
CA GLU A 71 6.43 0.56 19.78
C GLU A 71 6.32 0.96 18.31
N TYR A 72 6.08 -0.03 17.45
CA TYR A 72 5.83 0.24 16.04
C TYR A 72 4.53 1.04 15.85
N ARG A 73 4.66 2.20 15.21
CA ARG A 73 3.57 3.07 14.79
C ARG A 73 3.79 3.41 13.32
N PRO A 74 2.87 3.03 12.42
CA PRO A 74 3.06 3.27 10.98
C PRO A 74 3.38 4.72 10.65
N GLY A 75 2.57 5.67 11.10
CA GLY A 75 2.76 7.09 10.86
C GLY A 75 4.09 7.62 11.38
N ARG A 76 4.52 7.21 12.59
CA ARG A 76 5.81 7.61 13.16
C ARG A 76 6.99 7.12 12.33
N THR A 77 6.95 5.86 11.88
CA THR A 77 8.00 5.28 11.04
C THR A 77 8.06 5.96 9.68
N LEU A 78 6.90 6.17 9.04
CA LEU A 78 6.79 6.86 7.76
C LEU A 78 7.30 8.30 7.85
N ASN A 79 6.89 9.07 8.86
CA ASN A 79 7.33 10.45 9.04
C ASN A 79 8.84 10.53 9.26
N ALA A 80 9.42 9.59 10.02
CA ALA A 80 10.86 9.53 10.23
C ALA A 80 11.62 9.20 8.94
N LEU A 81 11.13 8.23 8.17
CA LEU A 81 11.68 7.85 6.87
C LEU A 81 11.61 9.02 5.85
N VAL A 82 10.50 9.74 5.82
CA VAL A 82 10.31 10.92 4.97
C VAL A 82 11.33 12.00 5.29
N ARG A 83 11.59 12.26 6.57
CA ARG A 83 12.63 13.26 6.98
C ARG A 83 14.05 12.85 6.59
N ASP A 84 14.31 11.57 6.41
CA ASP A 84 15.61 11.02 6.00
C ASP A 84 15.81 10.97 4.47
N ALA A 85 14.71 11.11 3.70
CA ALA A 85 14.74 11.12 2.24
C ALA A 85 15.51 12.34 1.68
N ARG A 86 16.30 12.12 0.62
CA ARG A 86 17.13 13.15 -0.01
C ARG A 86 16.54 13.67 -1.33
N GLY A 87 15.63 12.88 -1.93
CA GLY A 87 14.95 13.21 -3.18
C GLY A 87 13.85 14.24 -2.98
N GLU A 88 13.48 14.93 -4.05
CA GLU A 88 12.33 15.85 -4.07
C GLU A 88 11.00 15.11 -4.15
N ILE A 89 11.02 13.89 -4.69
CA ILE A 89 9.89 12.99 -4.77
C ILE A 89 10.18 11.77 -3.90
N VAL A 90 9.22 11.40 -3.09
CA VAL A 90 9.25 10.19 -2.26
C VAL A 90 8.37 9.13 -2.90
N VAL A 91 8.91 7.94 -3.06
CA VAL A 91 8.19 6.74 -3.47
C VAL A 91 8.16 5.76 -2.29
N PHE A 92 6.99 5.42 -1.80
CA PHE A 92 6.83 4.30 -0.89
C PHE A 92 6.65 3.03 -1.69
N ASN A 93 7.36 1.98 -1.31
CA ASN A 93 7.17 0.65 -1.88
C ASN A 93 7.35 -0.41 -0.79
N ASN A 94 6.38 -1.29 -0.60
CA ASN A 94 6.53 -2.38 0.35
C ASN A 94 7.56 -3.38 -0.17
N SER A 95 8.26 -4.07 0.73
CA SER A 95 9.27 -5.09 0.40
C SER A 95 8.71 -6.28 -0.41
N ASP A 96 7.40 -6.43 -0.41
CA ASP A 96 6.65 -7.48 -1.13
C ASP A 96 5.83 -6.95 -2.33
N ALA A 97 6.00 -5.68 -2.69
CA ALA A 97 5.42 -5.07 -3.89
C ALA A 97 6.49 -5.05 -5.01
N VAL A 98 6.51 -6.11 -5.82
CA VAL A 98 7.53 -6.32 -6.85
C VAL A 98 7.19 -5.52 -8.11
N PRO A 99 8.02 -4.55 -8.55
CA PRO A 99 7.80 -3.80 -9.79
C PRO A 99 7.70 -4.71 -11.01
N VAL A 100 6.76 -4.40 -11.92
CA VAL A 100 6.55 -5.12 -13.17
C VAL A 100 6.95 -4.23 -14.35
N GLY A 101 7.88 -4.71 -15.15
CA GLY A 101 8.48 -3.92 -16.24
C GLY A 101 9.64 -3.04 -15.77
N ASP A 102 10.15 -2.24 -16.66
CA ASP A 102 11.30 -1.35 -16.43
C ASP A 102 10.94 0.15 -16.43
N ASP A 103 9.63 0.46 -16.46
CA ASP A 103 9.05 1.79 -16.55
C ASP A 103 8.18 2.17 -15.31
N TRP A 104 8.01 1.25 -14.35
CA TRP A 104 7.17 1.45 -13.17
C TRP A 104 7.48 2.76 -12.44
N LEU A 105 8.77 3.04 -12.17
CA LEU A 105 9.17 4.22 -11.40
C LEU A 105 8.88 5.51 -12.18
N ALA A 106 9.21 5.54 -13.46
CA ALA A 106 8.95 6.68 -14.33
C ALA A 106 7.45 6.98 -14.45
N GLU A 107 6.63 5.94 -14.67
CA GLU A 107 5.18 6.05 -14.77
C GLU A 107 4.51 6.51 -13.47
N LEU A 108 5.02 6.04 -12.33
CA LEU A 108 4.46 6.40 -11.02
C LEU A 108 4.70 7.87 -10.69
N VAL A 109 5.90 8.39 -10.98
CA VAL A 109 6.28 9.78 -10.63
C VAL A 109 5.94 10.79 -11.72
N ARG A 110 5.56 10.35 -12.93
CA ARG A 110 5.29 11.23 -14.09
C ARG A 110 4.36 12.41 -13.77
N PRO A 111 3.18 12.26 -13.15
CA PRO A 111 2.30 13.40 -12.87
C PRO A 111 2.93 14.43 -11.93
N LEU A 112 3.78 13.98 -11.01
CA LEU A 112 4.46 14.86 -10.08
C LEU A 112 5.56 15.69 -10.75
N ARG A 113 6.12 15.18 -11.85
CA ARG A 113 7.12 15.89 -12.67
C ARG A 113 6.47 16.84 -13.67
N GLU A 114 5.35 16.42 -14.28
CA GLU A 114 4.63 17.23 -15.28
C GLU A 114 3.86 18.40 -14.66
N GLU A 115 3.29 18.20 -13.45
CA GLU A 115 2.50 19.22 -12.74
C GLU A 115 3.08 19.49 -11.34
N PRO A 116 4.30 20.10 -11.24
CA PRO A 116 5.02 20.23 -9.98
C PRO A 116 4.28 21.06 -8.92
N ASP A 117 3.50 22.04 -9.32
CA ASP A 117 2.82 22.97 -8.42
C ASP A 117 1.45 22.45 -7.93
N ARG A 118 1.00 21.30 -8.46
CA ARG A 118 -0.28 20.72 -8.06
C ARG A 118 -0.08 19.59 -7.06
N PRO A 119 -0.59 19.72 -5.82
CA PRO A 119 -0.43 18.69 -4.82
C PRO A 119 -1.15 17.40 -5.26
N ALA A 120 -0.39 16.31 -5.32
CA ALA A 120 -0.90 15.01 -5.70
C ALA A 120 -0.17 13.89 -4.98
N PHE A 121 -0.91 12.78 -4.73
CA PHE A 121 -0.35 11.51 -4.33
C PHE A 121 -0.75 10.45 -5.36
N CYS A 122 0.23 9.85 -6.02
CA CYS A 122 0.04 8.82 -7.01
C CYS A 122 0.12 7.43 -6.37
N PHE A 123 -0.63 6.45 -6.86
CA PHE A 123 -0.45 5.06 -6.44
C PHE A 123 -0.57 4.09 -7.61
N ALA A 124 0.17 2.99 -7.50
CA ALA A 124 0.35 2.01 -8.56
C ALA A 124 -0.82 1.02 -8.65
N ASN A 125 -0.92 0.36 -9.79
CA ASN A 125 -1.76 -0.81 -10.01
C ASN A 125 -1.11 -2.05 -9.36
N GLN A 126 -1.83 -2.70 -8.46
CA GLN A 126 -1.39 -3.90 -7.76
C GLN A 126 -1.98 -5.14 -8.44
N LEU A 127 -1.15 -5.83 -9.19
CA LEU A 127 -1.50 -7.08 -9.83
C LEU A 127 -1.45 -8.22 -8.79
N PRO A 128 -2.37 -9.18 -8.84
CA PRO A 128 -2.28 -10.36 -8.01
C PRO A 128 -1.07 -11.21 -8.39
N ARG A 129 -0.37 -11.77 -7.42
CA ARG A 129 0.71 -12.72 -7.64
C ARG A 129 0.20 -14.00 -8.32
N ALA A 130 1.11 -14.75 -8.94
CA ALA A 130 0.77 -15.99 -9.63
C ALA A 130 0.12 -17.04 -8.71
N ASP A 131 0.48 -17.05 -7.43
CA ASP A 131 -0.06 -17.94 -6.39
C ASP A 131 -1.36 -17.43 -5.75
N ALA A 132 -1.87 -16.26 -6.15
CA ALA A 132 -3.09 -15.69 -5.59
C ALA A 132 -4.29 -16.62 -5.79
N THR A 133 -5.08 -16.83 -4.73
CA THR A 133 -6.34 -17.56 -4.83
C THR A 133 -7.33 -16.82 -5.73
N ALA A 134 -8.36 -17.49 -6.23
CA ALA A 134 -9.33 -16.87 -7.14
C ALA A 134 -10.04 -15.66 -6.50
N LEU A 135 -10.39 -15.76 -5.22
CA LEU A 135 -11.02 -14.67 -4.49
C LEU A 135 -10.06 -13.50 -4.27
N VAL A 136 -8.77 -13.75 -4.08
CA VAL A 136 -7.75 -12.70 -3.99
C VAL A 136 -7.57 -12.03 -5.35
N ARG A 137 -7.49 -12.79 -6.45
CA ARG A 137 -7.45 -12.25 -7.82
C ARG A 137 -8.64 -11.34 -8.09
N LYS A 138 -9.86 -11.82 -7.80
CA LYS A 138 -11.09 -11.03 -7.95
C LYS A 138 -11.05 -9.71 -7.18
N ASP A 139 -10.64 -9.77 -5.90
CA ASP A 139 -10.59 -8.57 -5.04
C ASP A 139 -9.54 -7.57 -5.54
N SER A 140 -8.37 -8.04 -6.01
CA SER A 140 -7.33 -7.20 -6.61
C SER A 140 -7.78 -6.58 -7.92
N GLU A 141 -8.36 -7.36 -8.84
CA GLU A 141 -8.89 -6.87 -10.13
C GLU A 141 -9.97 -5.82 -9.91
N ARG A 142 -10.83 -6.02 -8.91
CA ARG A 142 -11.88 -5.04 -8.56
C ARG A 142 -11.29 -3.76 -7.96
N ALA A 143 -10.28 -3.89 -7.10
CA ALA A 143 -9.69 -2.75 -6.39
C ALA A 143 -8.79 -1.91 -7.29
N PHE A 144 -8.01 -2.54 -8.18
CA PHE A 144 -6.95 -1.89 -8.96
C PHE A 144 -7.12 -2.00 -10.48
N GLY A 145 -8.06 -2.79 -10.98
CA GLY A 145 -8.16 -3.13 -12.40
C GLY A 145 -8.41 -1.94 -13.32
N ASP A 146 -9.69 -1.61 -13.53
CA ASP A 146 -10.12 -0.63 -14.55
C ASP A 146 -10.31 0.81 -14.02
N GLY A 147 -9.97 1.08 -12.78
CA GLY A 147 -10.11 2.40 -12.15
C GLY A 147 -11.52 2.77 -11.69
N ARG A 148 -12.52 1.88 -11.82
CA ARG A 148 -13.91 2.20 -11.40
C ARG A 148 -14.04 2.38 -9.90
N VAL A 149 -13.29 1.62 -9.09
CA VAL A 149 -13.31 1.77 -7.63
C VAL A 149 -12.73 3.14 -7.24
N GLN A 150 -11.62 3.53 -7.85
CA GLN A 150 -10.99 4.84 -7.61
C GLN A 150 -11.90 5.99 -8.02
N ALA A 151 -12.64 5.84 -9.12
CA ALA A 151 -13.62 6.83 -9.56
C ALA A 151 -14.82 6.96 -8.60
N SER A 152 -15.23 5.86 -7.95
CA SER A 152 -16.36 5.81 -7.04
C SER A 152 -16.00 6.13 -5.58
N TRP A 153 -14.80 5.77 -5.15
CA TRP A 153 -14.29 6.01 -3.80
C TRP A 153 -13.12 6.99 -3.81
N ARG A 154 -13.39 8.25 -3.64
CA ARG A 154 -12.46 9.38 -3.77
C ARG A 154 -11.24 9.31 -2.83
N PHE A 155 -11.31 8.51 -1.76
CA PHE A 155 -10.23 8.33 -0.77
C PHE A 155 -9.53 6.98 -0.91
N PHE A 156 -9.85 6.20 -1.93
CA PHE A 156 -9.16 4.94 -2.17
C PHE A 156 -7.70 5.23 -2.51
N PHE A 157 -6.84 4.76 -1.65
CA PHE A 157 -5.41 4.97 -1.74
C PHE A 157 -4.68 3.76 -1.17
N SER A 158 -3.44 3.51 -1.60
CA SER A 158 -2.61 2.45 -1.06
C SER A 158 -1.15 2.85 -1.07
N LEU A 159 -0.51 2.84 0.09
CA LEU A 159 0.92 3.07 0.26
C LEU A 159 1.80 1.91 -0.22
N ALA A 160 1.25 0.75 -0.56
CA ALA A 160 2.05 -0.41 -0.95
C ALA A 160 3.00 -0.13 -2.12
N SER A 161 2.58 0.75 -3.05
CA SER A 161 3.44 1.35 -4.08
C SER A 161 2.85 2.69 -4.49
N SER A 162 3.46 3.79 -4.07
CA SER A 162 2.89 5.13 -4.22
C SER A 162 3.96 6.22 -4.22
N ALA A 163 3.63 7.41 -4.72
CA ALA A 163 4.58 8.52 -4.84
C ALA A 163 3.94 9.88 -4.57
N THR A 164 4.68 10.76 -3.91
CA THR A 164 4.30 12.17 -3.75
C THR A 164 5.54 13.04 -3.58
N ARG A 165 5.36 14.35 -3.51
CA ARG A 165 6.46 15.28 -3.24
C ARG A 165 6.85 15.26 -1.76
N LEU A 166 8.16 15.31 -1.50
CA LEU A 166 8.70 15.39 -0.15
C LEU A 166 8.14 16.60 0.61
N ALA A 167 8.06 17.75 -0.05
CA ALA A 167 7.53 18.98 0.56
C ALA A 167 6.10 18.81 1.08
N LEU A 168 5.24 18.12 0.32
CA LEU A 168 3.86 17.84 0.74
C LEU A 168 3.80 16.96 1.99
N LEU A 169 4.65 15.94 2.09
CA LEU A 169 4.69 15.06 3.27
C LEU A 169 5.27 15.77 4.51
N LEU A 170 6.20 16.71 4.33
CA LEU A 170 6.73 17.52 5.43
C LEU A 170 5.68 18.53 5.93
N GLU A 171 4.87 19.08 5.03
CA GLU A 171 3.75 19.97 5.38
C GLU A 171 2.58 19.20 6.01
N THR A 172 2.30 18.00 5.51
CA THR A 172 1.15 17.17 5.89
C THR A 172 1.60 15.78 6.34
N PRO A 173 2.24 15.64 7.50
CA PRO A 173 2.72 14.35 7.97
C PRO A 173 1.58 13.37 8.23
N PHE A 174 1.91 12.07 8.25
CA PHE A 174 0.99 11.02 8.68
C PHE A 174 0.62 11.19 10.15
N ASP A 175 -0.62 10.86 10.49
CA ASP A 175 -1.07 10.87 11.90
C ASP A 175 -0.43 9.69 12.64
N GLU A 176 0.38 10.02 13.66
CA GLU A 176 1.12 9.01 14.46
C GLU A 176 0.22 8.28 15.47
N SER A 177 -1.00 8.75 15.70
CA SER A 177 -1.98 8.10 16.56
C SER A 177 -2.68 6.92 15.87
N ILE A 178 -2.79 6.95 14.54
CA ILE A 178 -3.43 5.92 13.73
C ILE A 178 -2.58 4.66 13.70
N ARG A 179 -3.16 3.52 14.08
CA ARG A 179 -2.46 2.23 14.13
C ARG A 179 -2.64 1.37 12.88
N TYR A 180 -3.62 1.70 12.06
CA TYR A 180 -3.99 0.97 10.85
C TYR A 180 -4.65 1.91 9.84
N SER A 181 -4.46 1.67 8.53
CA SER A 181 -5.03 2.52 7.45
C SER A 181 -4.55 3.98 7.52
N GLU A 182 -3.30 4.19 7.89
CA GLU A 182 -2.65 5.51 7.91
C GLU A 182 -2.67 6.19 6.54
N ASP A 183 -2.70 5.41 5.47
CA ASP A 183 -2.84 5.86 4.10
C ASP A 183 -4.24 6.41 3.80
N VAL A 184 -5.27 5.71 4.22
CA VAL A 184 -6.66 6.13 4.05
C VAL A 184 -6.95 7.39 4.88
N GLU A 185 -6.45 7.47 6.13
CA GLU A 185 -6.54 8.67 6.97
C GLU A 185 -5.91 9.86 6.26
N TRP A 186 -4.67 9.70 5.82
CA TRP A 186 -3.93 10.75 5.15
C TRP A 186 -4.66 11.25 3.90
N ALA A 187 -5.12 10.32 3.05
CA ALA A 187 -5.86 10.64 1.83
C ALA A 187 -7.19 11.36 2.13
N TRP A 188 -7.95 10.86 3.12
CA TRP A 188 -9.22 11.45 3.54
C TRP A 188 -9.05 12.88 4.06
N ARG A 189 -8.08 13.12 4.94
CA ARG A 189 -7.78 14.43 5.53
C ARG A 189 -7.31 15.42 4.47
N ASN A 190 -6.38 15.03 3.61
CA ASN A 190 -5.72 15.95 2.69
C ASN A 190 -6.49 16.19 1.38
N SER A 191 -7.29 15.22 0.89
CA SER A 191 -8.16 15.43 -0.27
C SER A 191 -9.38 16.31 0.02
N ARG A 192 -9.61 16.67 1.29
CA ARG A 192 -10.72 17.54 1.75
C ARG A 192 -10.26 18.89 2.26
N ARG A 193 -9.00 19.24 2.09
CA ARG A 193 -8.50 20.59 2.44
C ARG A 193 -9.31 21.64 1.68
N GLU A 194 -9.63 22.71 2.34
CA GLU A 194 -10.39 23.83 1.78
C GLU A 194 -9.59 24.53 0.67
N HIS A 195 -8.27 24.69 0.92
CA HIS A 195 -7.33 25.25 -0.04
C HIS A 195 -6.39 24.13 -0.51
N ASP A 196 -6.16 24.05 -1.81
CA ASP A 196 -5.27 23.10 -2.48
C ASP A 196 -5.51 21.63 -2.06
N PRO A 197 -6.70 21.07 -2.31
CA PRO A 197 -6.98 19.68 -1.99
C PRO A 197 -6.05 18.76 -2.74
N VAL A 198 -5.46 17.79 -2.04
CA VAL A 198 -4.55 16.84 -2.65
C VAL A 198 -5.29 15.88 -3.56
N ARG A 199 -4.84 15.78 -4.81
CA ARG A 199 -5.39 14.82 -5.78
C ARG A 199 -4.83 13.42 -5.51
N ILE A 200 -5.72 12.45 -5.41
CA ILE A 200 -5.33 11.03 -5.34
C ILE A 200 -5.41 10.46 -6.75
N LEU A 201 -4.26 10.08 -7.31
CA LEU A 201 -4.10 9.69 -8.70
C LEU A 201 -3.74 8.21 -8.84
N TYR A 202 -4.66 7.42 -9.34
CA TYR A 202 -4.38 6.04 -9.74
C TYR A 202 -3.56 5.98 -11.02
N ARG A 203 -2.50 5.17 -11.01
CA ARG A 203 -1.58 5.00 -12.14
C ARG A 203 -1.62 3.57 -12.68
N PRO A 204 -2.54 3.24 -13.61
CA PRO A 204 -2.69 1.87 -14.10
C PRO A 204 -1.46 1.36 -14.88
N SER A 205 -0.65 2.24 -15.44
CA SER A 205 0.62 1.90 -16.12
C SER A 205 1.75 1.56 -15.16
N ALA A 206 1.80 2.19 -13.98
CA ALA A 206 2.76 1.83 -12.93
C ALA A 206 2.27 0.55 -12.22
N ARG A 207 2.91 -0.59 -12.47
CA ARG A 207 2.42 -1.90 -12.02
C ARG A 207 3.37 -2.56 -11.04
N VAL A 208 2.82 -3.17 -10.00
CA VAL A 208 3.55 -4.04 -9.06
C VAL A 208 2.78 -5.34 -8.84
N GLU A 209 3.47 -6.47 -8.67
CA GLU A 209 2.87 -7.68 -8.12
C GLU A 209 2.78 -7.54 -6.61
N HIS A 210 1.55 -7.49 -6.08
CA HIS A 210 1.31 -7.42 -4.64
C HIS A 210 -0.04 -8.01 -4.28
N SER A 211 -0.05 -9.10 -3.56
CA SER A 211 -1.27 -9.73 -3.02
C SER A 211 -0.94 -10.66 -1.86
N HIS A 212 -1.92 -10.98 -1.03
CA HIS A 212 -1.75 -11.83 0.14
C HIS A 212 -2.84 -12.91 0.21
N ASN A 213 -2.43 -14.16 0.34
CA ASN A 213 -3.31 -15.29 0.63
C ASN A 213 -3.51 -15.44 2.14
N TYR A 214 -4.26 -14.51 2.74
CA TYR A 214 -4.50 -14.54 4.19
C TYR A 214 -5.29 -15.75 4.64
N THR A 215 -4.85 -16.40 5.72
CA THR A 215 -5.65 -17.33 6.49
C THR A 215 -6.86 -16.62 7.12
N LEU A 216 -7.87 -17.37 7.56
CA LEU A 216 -9.04 -16.78 8.23
C LEU A 216 -8.66 -15.99 9.50
N ARG A 217 -7.61 -16.44 10.23
CA ARG A 217 -7.09 -15.74 11.42
C ARG A 217 -6.47 -14.39 11.06
N GLU A 218 -5.68 -14.34 10.01
CA GLU A 218 -5.06 -13.10 9.53
C GLU A 218 -6.11 -12.14 8.97
N LEU A 219 -7.09 -12.66 8.22
CA LEU A 219 -8.24 -11.87 7.78
C LEU A 219 -8.99 -11.26 8.97
N ALA A 220 -9.27 -12.05 10.01
CA ALA A 220 -9.96 -11.56 11.19
C ALA A 220 -9.16 -10.45 11.90
N LYS A 221 -7.83 -10.62 12.02
CA LYS A 221 -6.94 -9.60 12.60
C LYS A 221 -6.94 -8.33 11.76
N ARG A 222 -6.76 -8.46 10.45
CA ARG A 222 -6.74 -7.35 9.50
C ARG A 222 -8.03 -6.55 9.54
N PHE A 223 -9.18 -7.21 9.33
CA PHE A 223 -10.48 -6.52 9.29
C PHE A 223 -10.91 -5.93 10.64
N ARG A 224 -10.43 -6.48 11.76
CA ARG A 224 -10.60 -5.83 13.06
C ARG A 224 -9.80 -4.52 13.11
N GLY A 225 -8.57 -4.50 12.60
CA GLY A 225 -7.76 -3.27 12.49
C GLY A 225 -8.44 -2.23 11.58
N GLU A 226 -8.92 -2.64 10.40
CA GLU A 226 -9.65 -1.77 9.47
C GLU A 226 -10.92 -1.19 10.11
N GLY A 227 -11.71 -1.99 10.83
CA GLY A 227 -12.91 -1.50 11.51
C GLY A 227 -12.61 -0.49 12.61
N ALA A 228 -11.53 -0.68 13.38
CA ALA A 228 -11.09 0.28 14.38
C ALA A 228 -10.61 1.59 13.72
N ALA A 229 -9.88 1.48 12.61
CA ALA A 229 -9.44 2.63 11.82
C ALA A 229 -10.62 3.40 11.21
N ASP A 230 -11.59 2.72 10.60
CA ASP A 230 -12.79 3.37 10.04
C ASP A 230 -13.56 4.15 11.11
N ARG A 231 -13.62 3.63 12.34
CA ARG A 231 -14.22 4.38 13.45
C ARG A 231 -13.40 5.61 13.81
N ALA A 232 -12.09 5.48 13.92
CA ALA A 232 -11.20 6.59 14.28
C ALA A 232 -11.22 7.70 13.20
N ILE A 233 -11.18 7.30 11.93
CA ILE A 233 -11.07 8.23 10.79
C ILE A 233 -12.42 8.87 10.44
N PHE A 234 -13.47 8.05 10.38
CA PHE A 234 -14.79 8.47 9.85
C PHE A 234 -15.88 8.60 10.92
N GLY A 235 -15.60 8.25 12.18
CA GLY A 235 -16.61 8.15 13.23
C GLY A 235 -17.64 7.04 13.00
N ALA A 236 -17.39 6.15 12.02
CA ALA A 236 -18.36 5.17 11.56
C ALA A 236 -18.40 3.92 12.46
N ALA A 237 -19.59 3.55 12.90
CA ALA A 237 -19.86 2.31 13.62
C ALA A 237 -21.03 1.56 12.93
N PRO A 238 -20.72 0.75 11.90
CA PRO A 238 -21.78 0.07 11.15
C PRO A 238 -22.58 -0.89 12.04
N SER A 239 -23.88 -1.08 11.75
CA SER A 239 -24.69 -2.09 12.43
C SER A 239 -24.30 -3.50 11.99
N LEU A 240 -24.46 -4.50 12.88
CA LEU A 240 -24.20 -5.90 12.53
C LEU A 240 -25.04 -6.34 11.33
N ALA A 241 -26.31 -5.93 11.27
CA ALA A 241 -27.20 -6.25 10.16
C ALA A 241 -26.66 -5.73 8.81
N ARG A 242 -26.12 -4.51 8.78
CA ARG A 242 -25.46 -3.94 7.58
C ARG A 242 -24.24 -4.75 7.16
N GLU A 243 -23.42 -5.16 8.11
CA GLU A 243 -22.23 -5.98 7.82
C GLU A 243 -22.61 -7.40 7.32
N LEU A 244 -23.64 -8.03 7.91
CA LEU A 244 -24.13 -9.33 7.44
C LEU A 244 -24.73 -9.23 6.03
N ALA A 245 -25.51 -8.20 5.75
CA ALA A 245 -26.00 -7.93 4.39
C ALA A 245 -24.87 -7.69 3.39
N SER A 246 -23.80 -7.02 3.83
CA SER A 246 -22.59 -6.81 3.01
C SER A 246 -21.87 -8.15 2.75
N ALA A 247 -21.73 -9.01 3.78
CA ALA A 247 -21.14 -10.34 3.63
C ALA A 247 -21.91 -11.18 2.60
N ALA A 248 -23.24 -11.21 2.70
CA ALA A 248 -24.09 -11.94 1.76
C ALA A 248 -23.93 -11.43 0.31
N ARG A 249 -23.94 -10.10 0.12
CA ARG A 249 -23.76 -9.49 -1.20
C ARG A 249 -22.39 -9.80 -1.79
N GLU A 250 -21.32 -9.73 -1.00
CA GLU A 250 -19.97 -10.06 -1.49
C GLU A 250 -19.86 -11.57 -1.78
N THR A 251 -20.46 -12.44 -0.97
CA THR A 251 -20.51 -13.88 -1.25
C THR A 251 -21.19 -14.17 -2.59
N LEU A 252 -22.31 -13.51 -2.88
CA LEU A 252 -22.98 -13.66 -4.16
C LEU A 252 -22.07 -13.22 -5.33
N ARG A 253 -21.37 -12.13 -5.17
CA ARG A 253 -20.37 -11.65 -6.17
C ARG A 253 -19.21 -12.64 -6.35
N ASP A 254 -18.78 -13.29 -5.26
CA ASP A 254 -17.76 -14.34 -5.31
C ASP A 254 -18.25 -15.54 -6.11
N TRP A 255 -19.45 -16.00 -5.87
CA TRP A 255 -20.03 -17.12 -6.62
C TRP A 255 -20.21 -16.79 -8.10
N VAL A 256 -20.71 -15.60 -8.44
CA VAL A 256 -20.81 -15.14 -9.83
C VAL A 256 -19.43 -15.13 -10.51
N TYR A 257 -18.38 -14.76 -9.81
CA TYR A 257 -17.02 -14.80 -10.32
C TYR A 257 -16.48 -16.23 -10.48
N LEU A 258 -16.74 -17.12 -9.50
CA LEU A 258 -16.19 -18.47 -9.46
C LEU A 258 -16.91 -19.46 -10.40
N LEU A 259 -18.26 -19.33 -10.57
CA LEU A 259 -19.06 -20.27 -11.36
C LEU A 259 -18.54 -20.53 -12.77
N PRO A 260 -18.11 -19.52 -13.57
CA PRO A 260 -17.54 -19.75 -14.91
C PRO A 260 -16.09 -20.26 -14.90
N ARG A 261 -15.51 -20.56 -13.71
CA ARG A 261 -14.11 -20.94 -13.52
C ARG A 261 -13.98 -22.31 -12.82
N PRO A 262 -14.15 -23.43 -13.53
CA PRO A 262 -14.17 -24.77 -12.89
C PRO A 262 -12.92 -25.10 -12.08
N ARG A 263 -11.77 -24.55 -12.45
CA ARG A 263 -10.50 -24.75 -11.72
C ARG A 263 -10.51 -24.15 -10.32
N ASP A 264 -11.38 -23.16 -10.07
CA ASP A 264 -11.48 -22.42 -8.81
C ASP A 264 -12.68 -22.84 -7.95
N TRP A 265 -13.47 -23.86 -8.33
CA TRP A 265 -14.68 -24.28 -7.63
C TRP A 265 -14.44 -24.73 -6.18
N LEU A 266 -13.24 -25.17 -5.86
CA LEU A 266 -12.86 -25.49 -4.47
C LEU A 266 -12.97 -24.28 -3.52
N GLU A 267 -12.97 -23.06 -4.06
CA GLU A 267 -13.15 -21.85 -3.26
C GLU A 267 -14.63 -21.47 -3.01
N ILE A 268 -15.58 -22.06 -3.74
CA ILE A 268 -17.04 -21.77 -3.60
C ILE A 268 -17.53 -21.95 -2.15
N PRO A 269 -17.22 -23.07 -1.45
CA PRO A 269 -17.67 -23.24 -0.06
C PRO A 269 -16.98 -22.30 0.92
N SER A 270 -15.77 -21.86 0.63
CA SER A 270 -14.99 -20.96 1.51
C SER A 270 -15.45 -19.50 1.43
N ALA A 271 -16.05 -19.08 0.31
CA ALA A 271 -16.45 -17.71 0.07
C ALA A 271 -17.35 -17.12 1.18
N PRO A 272 -18.48 -17.75 1.58
CA PRO A 272 -19.34 -17.21 2.64
C PRO A 272 -18.61 -17.11 3.99
N VAL A 273 -17.77 -18.12 4.33
CA VAL A 273 -17.00 -18.12 5.58
C VAL A 273 -16.00 -16.95 5.58
N ARG A 274 -15.27 -16.78 4.49
CA ARG A 274 -14.32 -15.70 4.31
C ARG A 274 -15.00 -14.32 4.48
N ARG A 275 -16.12 -14.09 3.79
CA ARG A 275 -16.86 -12.81 3.85
C ARG A 275 -17.48 -12.56 5.23
N LEU A 276 -17.99 -13.59 5.88
CA LEU A 276 -18.50 -13.48 7.25
C LEU A 276 -17.38 -13.09 8.24
N VAL A 277 -16.23 -13.78 8.17
CA VAL A 277 -15.07 -13.46 9.02
C VAL A 277 -14.62 -12.01 8.81
N GLN A 278 -14.50 -11.54 7.58
CA GLN A 278 -14.14 -10.17 7.26
C GLN A 278 -15.11 -9.17 7.91
N ARG A 279 -16.41 -9.31 7.67
CA ARG A 279 -17.42 -8.34 8.07
C ARG A 279 -17.71 -8.35 9.57
N VAL A 280 -17.77 -9.53 10.19
CA VAL A 280 -17.92 -9.62 11.66
C VAL A 280 -16.70 -9.08 12.37
N SER A 281 -15.50 -9.32 11.85
CA SER A 281 -14.27 -8.79 12.45
C SER A 281 -14.20 -7.26 12.31
N HIS A 282 -14.57 -6.71 11.17
CA HIS A 282 -14.68 -5.27 10.95
C HIS A 282 -15.68 -4.63 11.94
N TRP A 283 -16.88 -5.19 12.06
CA TRP A 283 -17.87 -4.76 13.04
C TRP A 283 -17.33 -4.76 14.48
N ARG A 284 -16.62 -5.84 14.87
CA ARG A 284 -15.99 -5.94 16.19
C ARG A 284 -14.91 -4.88 16.39
N GLY A 285 -14.09 -4.61 15.38
CA GLY A 285 -13.07 -3.57 15.41
C GLY A 285 -13.66 -2.18 15.60
N ALA A 286 -14.70 -1.85 14.82
CA ALA A 286 -15.39 -0.56 14.91
C ALA A 286 -16.12 -0.32 16.26
N ARG A 287 -16.24 -1.34 17.11
CA ARG A 287 -16.89 -1.30 18.43
C ARG A 287 -15.93 -1.59 19.59
N ALA A 288 -14.71 -1.99 19.30
CA ALA A 288 -13.72 -2.11 20.36
C ALA A 288 -13.50 -0.71 20.95
N ALA A 289 -13.70 -0.57 22.23
CA ALA A 289 -13.30 0.65 22.95
C ALA A 289 -11.77 0.76 22.85
N ASP A 290 -11.28 1.98 22.68
CA ASP A 290 -9.88 2.32 22.70
C ASP A 290 -9.22 1.96 24.05
#